data_65deefe1258cf14837ed774ab9dbe408
#
_entry.id   65deefe1258cf14837ed774ab9dbe408
#
_cell.length_a   1.000
_cell.length_b   1.000
_cell.length_c   1.000
_cell.angle_alpha   90.00
_cell.angle_beta   90.00
_cell.angle_gamma   90.00
#
_symmetry.space_group_name_H-M   'P 1'
#
loop_
_entity.id
_entity.type
_entity.pdbx_description
1 polymer ?
#
loop_
_entity_poly.entity_id
_entity_poly.type
_entity_poly.pdbx_seq_one_letter_code
_entity_poly.pdbx_strand_id
1 'polypeptide(L)'
;MAGKDNKPLSTMALKAMKPGDKPLADVGENRGLRVMCGNGGTKTFIYRYKSPVTKGTCQIVLGHFPTTSLASARLDLQSMKSIRKEGRCPATEQRAAKQEAVKDSVVQSMTIKRLVDLYLEEYIEDRRVDGKLIPGARKKKGQSEVRRTL
;
A
#
# COMPACT_ATOMS: atom_id res chain seq x y z
N MET A 1 28.99 -2.34 -25.40
CA MET A 1 28.14 -3.35 -24.74
C MET A 1 28.47 -3.34 -23.26
N ALA A 2 27.58 -2.82 -22.41
CA ALA A 2 27.83 -2.75 -20.97
C ALA A 2 27.82 -4.16 -20.40
N GLY A 3 28.96 -4.57 -19.80
CA GLY A 3 29.11 -5.85 -19.12
C GLY A 3 28.03 -5.99 -18.06
N LYS A 4 27.18 -7.01 -18.19
CA LYS A 4 26.23 -7.39 -17.14
C LYS A 4 27.08 -7.87 -15.97
N ASP A 5 27.18 -7.04 -14.92
CA ASP A 5 27.69 -7.49 -13.63
C ASP A 5 26.81 -8.62 -13.13
N ASN A 6 27.22 -9.85 -13.44
CA ASN A 6 26.50 -11.07 -13.14
C ASN A 6 26.83 -11.55 -11.72
N LYS A 7 26.94 -10.58 -10.79
CA LYS A 7 27.20 -10.84 -9.38
C LYS A 7 25.90 -10.87 -8.58
N PRO A 8 25.75 -11.84 -7.66
CA PRO A 8 24.60 -11.85 -6.75
C PRO A 8 24.63 -10.61 -5.85
N LEU A 9 23.45 -10.13 -5.48
CA LEU A 9 23.32 -9.05 -4.50
C LEU A 9 23.96 -9.46 -3.18
N SER A 10 24.72 -8.55 -2.60
CA SER A 10 25.31 -8.73 -1.27
C SER A 10 24.94 -7.56 -0.36
N THR A 11 24.92 -7.82 0.95
CA THR A 11 24.63 -6.78 1.96
C THR A 11 25.64 -5.64 1.91
N MET A 12 26.90 -5.93 1.55
CA MET A 12 27.94 -4.90 1.37
C MET A 12 27.61 -3.98 0.19
N ALA A 13 27.21 -4.54 -0.95
CA ALA A 13 26.78 -3.76 -2.11
C ALA A 13 25.58 -2.87 -1.78
N LEU A 14 24.60 -3.39 -1.01
CA LEU A 14 23.47 -2.60 -0.54
C LEU A 14 23.88 -1.44 0.36
N LYS A 15 24.81 -1.66 1.30
CA LYS A 15 25.30 -0.60 2.20
C LYS A 15 26.05 0.48 1.41
N ALA A 16 26.83 0.10 0.41
CA ALA A 16 27.62 1.01 -0.41
C ALA A 16 26.78 1.86 -1.41
N MET A 17 25.54 1.44 -1.69
CA MET A 17 24.67 2.09 -2.67
C MET A 17 24.30 3.51 -2.23
N LYS A 18 24.41 4.48 -3.14
CA LYS A 18 24.12 5.90 -2.92
C LYS A 18 22.89 6.36 -3.71
N PRO A 19 22.27 7.49 -3.32
CA PRO A 19 21.24 8.13 -4.13
C PRO A 19 21.74 8.43 -5.55
N GLY A 20 20.90 8.11 -6.54
CA GLY A 20 21.25 8.28 -7.95
C GLY A 20 22.00 7.10 -8.60
N ASP A 21 22.44 6.12 -7.82
CA ASP A 21 23.04 4.90 -8.38
C ASP A 21 22.05 4.11 -9.22
N LYS A 22 22.57 3.42 -10.24
CA LYS A 22 21.76 2.51 -11.06
C LYS A 22 21.20 1.36 -10.20
N PRO A 23 19.97 0.93 -10.48
CA PRO A 23 19.39 -0.19 -9.75
C PRO A 23 20.24 -1.45 -9.86
N LEU A 24 20.55 -2.07 -8.73
CA LEU A 24 21.22 -3.35 -8.67
C LEU A 24 20.20 -4.48 -8.87
N ALA A 25 20.56 -5.50 -9.62
CA ALA A 25 19.70 -6.67 -9.87
C ALA A 25 20.36 -7.93 -9.31
N ASP A 26 19.56 -8.80 -8.71
CA ASP A 26 20.02 -10.13 -8.28
C ASP A 26 20.02 -11.11 -9.46
N VAL A 27 20.72 -12.21 -9.30
CA VAL A 27 20.98 -13.22 -10.35
C VAL A 27 20.50 -14.61 -9.94
N GLY A 28 20.57 -15.55 -10.85
CA GLY A 28 20.23 -16.96 -10.58
C GLY A 28 18.76 -17.11 -10.20
N GLU A 29 18.49 -17.83 -9.13
CA GLU A 29 17.14 -18.10 -8.61
C GLU A 29 16.41 -16.84 -8.15
N ASN A 30 17.16 -15.78 -7.80
CA ASN A 30 16.60 -14.51 -7.36
C ASN A 30 16.41 -13.50 -8.50
N ARG A 31 16.48 -13.95 -9.73
CA ARG A 31 16.26 -13.12 -10.91
C ARG A 31 14.89 -12.42 -10.85
N GLY A 32 14.90 -11.12 -11.07
CA GLY A 32 13.71 -10.26 -10.93
C GLY A 32 13.75 -9.39 -9.68
N LEU A 33 14.53 -9.77 -8.66
CA LEU A 33 14.80 -8.90 -7.51
C LEU A 33 15.71 -7.76 -7.95
N ARG A 34 15.33 -6.56 -7.59
CA ARG A 34 16.12 -5.34 -7.81
C ARG A 34 16.14 -4.50 -6.55
N VAL A 35 17.18 -3.72 -6.40
CA VAL A 35 17.27 -2.70 -5.35
C VAL A 35 17.48 -1.35 -5.99
N MET A 36 16.69 -0.39 -5.57
CA MET A 36 16.81 1.00 -5.96
C MET A 36 17.10 1.85 -4.73
N CYS A 37 17.99 2.84 -4.89
CA CYS A 37 18.23 3.84 -3.86
C CYS A 37 17.48 5.12 -4.26
N GLY A 38 16.53 5.53 -3.42
CA GLY A 38 15.79 6.78 -3.61
C GLY A 38 16.65 8.00 -3.26
N ASN A 39 16.18 9.19 -3.63
CA ASN A 39 16.89 10.45 -3.38
C ASN A 39 17.20 10.70 -1.89
N GLY A 40 16.33 10.22 -0.99
CA GLY A 40 16.53 10.25 0.46
C GLY A 40 17.43 9.14 1.02
N GLY A 41 18.13 8.38 0.18
CA GLY A 41 19.02 7.28 0.63
C GLY A 41 18.29 5.98 0.98
N THR A 42 16.95 5.95 0.94
CA THR A 42 16.18 4.75 1.21
C THR A 42 16.37 3.70 0.12
N LYS A 43 16.80 2.52 0.50
CA LYS A 43 17.05 1.40 -0.41
C LYS A 43 15.83 0.49 -0.41
N THR A 44 15.19 0.33 -1.57
CA THR A 44 13.93 -0.38 -1.73
C THR A 44 14.13 -1.64 -2.54
N PHE A 45 13.69 -2.78 -2.00
CA PHE A 45 13.62 -4.05 -2.71
C PHE A 45 12.38 -4.09 -3.60
N ILE A 46 12.57 -4.40 -4.87
CA ILE A 46 11.51 -4.41 -5.87
C ILE A 46 11.58 -5.71 -6.66
N TYR A 47 10.43 -6.37 -6.79
CA TYR A 47 10.26 -7.46 -7.74
C TYR A 47 9.73 -6.92 -9.07
N ARG A 48 10.52 -7.07 -10.13
CA ARG A 48 10.12 -6.70 -11.50
C ARG A 48 9.90 -7.96 -12.32
N TYR A 49 8.70 -8.08 -12.90
CA TYR A 49 8.31 -9.25 -13.68
C TYR A 49 7.35 -8.88 -14.81
N LYS A 50 7.17 -9.82 -15.74
CA LYS A 50 6.14 -9.72 -16.77
C LYS A 50 4.87 -10.38 -16.25
N SER A 51 3.76 -9.65 -16.22
CA SER A 51 2.47 -10.17 -15.75
C SER A 51 1.97 -11.30 -16.66
N PRO A 52 1.51 -12.42 -16.11
CA PRO A 52 0.91 -13.49 -16.92
C PRO A 52 -0.44 -13.06 -17.50
N VAL A 53 -1.16 -12.17 -16.84
CA VAL A 53 -2.50 -11.72 -17.23
C VAL A 53 -2.44 -10.62 -18.30
N THR A 54 -1.78 -9.50 -17.98
CA THR A 54 -1.76 -8.32 -18.86
C THR A 54 -0.61 -8.32 -19.87
N LYS A 55 0.34 -9.27 -19.77
CA LYS A 55 1.59 -9.31 -20.56
C LYS A 55 2.48 -8.08 -20.37
N GLY A 56 2.08 -7.10 -19.59
CA GLY A 56 2.84 -5.91 -19.26
C GLY A 56 3.91 -6.14 -18.20
N THR A 57 4.83 -5.19 -18.04
CA THR A 57 5.82 -5.21 -16.96
C THR A 57 5.21 -4.66 -15.67
N CYS A 58 5.22 -5.46 -14.62
CA CYS A 58 4.78 -5.09 -13.28
C CYS A 58 5.95 -4.98 -12.31
N GLN A 59 5.76 -4.16 -11.27
CA GLN A 59 6.72 -4.00 -10.17
C GLN A 59 5.95 -4.05 -8.85
N ILE A 60 6.55 -4.73 -7.87
CA ILE A 60 6.04 -4.84 -6.49
C ILE A 60 7.17 -4.48 -5.54
N VAL A 61 6.87 -3.65 -4.56
CA VAL A 61 7.79 -3.37 -3.45
C VAL A 61 7.70 -4.52 -2.46
N LEU A 62 8.85 -5.12 -2.14
CA LEU A 62 8.97 -6.20 -1.15
C LEU A 62 9.37 -5.67 0.23
N GLY A 63 10.00 -4.51 0.30
CA GLY A 63 10.39 -3.88 1.55
C GLY A 63 11.55 -2.89 1.38
N HIS A 64 12.02 -2.38 2.51
CA HIS A 64 13.08 -1.38 2.57
C HIS A 64 14.24 -1.87 3.43
N PHE A 65 15.46 -1.67 2.96
CA PHE A 65 16.66 -1.91 3.74
C PHE A 65 16.91 -0.71 4.68
N PRO A 66 17.30 -0.90 5.95
CA PRO A 66 17.67 -2.17 6.60
C PRO A 66 16.49 -2.94 7.25
N THR A 67 15.30 -2.39 7.34
CA THR A 67 14.13 -3.02 8.00
C THR A 67 13.84 -4.42 7.43
N THR A 68 13.89 -4.55 6.10
CA THR A 68 13.80 -5.85 5.41
C THR A 68 15.23 -6.30 5.08
N SER A 69 15.60 -7.49 5.52
CA SER A 69 16.90 -8.09 5.17
C SER A 69 16.89 -8.59 3.72
N LEU A 70 18.09 -8.74 3.13
CA LEU A 70 18.22 -9.32 1.79
C LEU A 70 17.69 -10.78 1.74
N ALA A 71 17.86 -11.54 2.82
CA ALA A 71 17.35 -12.90 2.91
C ALA A 71 15.81 -12.91 2.93
N SER A 72 15.19 -12.05 3.74
CA SER A 72 13.73 -11.90 3.78
C SER A 72 13.17 -11.48 2.42
N ALA A 73 13.78 -10.48 1.77
CA ALA A 73 13.37 -10.05 0.43
C ALA A 73 13.45 -11.16 -0.63
N ARG A 74 14.40 -12.09 -0.49
CA ARG A 74 14.51 -13.28 -1.36
C ARG A 74 13.40 -14.29 -1.09
N LEU A 75 13.02 -14.50 0.17
CA LEU A 75 11.88 -15.37 0.53
C LEU A 75 10.57 -14.80 -0.02
N ASP A 76 10.33 -13.51 0.19
CA ASP A 76 9.15 -12.82 -0.36
C ASP A 76 9.11 -12.90 -1.88
N LEU A 77 10.27 -12.76 -2.54
CA LEU A 77 10.38 -12.95 -3.98
C LEU A 77 9.93 -14.35 -4.41
N GLN A 78 10.34 -15.42 -3.69
CA GLN A 78 9.97 -16.79 -4.06
C GLN A 78 8.45 -16.99 -3.90
N SER A 79 7.84 -16.45 -2.86
CA SER A 79 6.38 -16.46 -2.67
C SER A 79 5.66 -15.78 -3.85
N MET A 80 6.12 -14.59 -4.26
CA MET A 80 5.55 -13.87 -5.41
C MET A 80 5.75 -14.63 -6.73
N LYS A 81 6.86 -15.34 -6.88
CA LYS A 81 7.10 -16.20 -8.05
C LYS A 81 6.19 -17.40 -8.09
N SER A 82 5.84 -17.98 -6.94
CA SER A 82 4.87 -19.08 -6.86
C SER A 82 3.51 -18.65 -7.38
N ILE A 83 2.99 -17.53 -6.89
CA ILE A 83 1.72 -16.92 -7.34
C ILE A 83 1.75 -16.70 -8.86
N ARG A 84 2.86 -16.18 -9.39
CA ARG A 84 3.01 -15.97 -10.83
C ARG A 84 3.04 -17.28 -11.64
N LYS A 85 3.65 -18.35 -11.11
CA LYS A 85 3.67 -19.68 -11.75
C LYS A 85 2.27 -20.26 -11.89
N GLU A 86 1.37 -19.96 -10.94
CA GLU A 86 -0.04 -20.33 -10.96
C GLU A 86 -0.87 -19.51 -11.97
N GLY A 87 -0.23 -18.63 -12.74
CA GLY A 87 -0.92 -17.78 -13.73
C GLY A 87 -1.59 -16.53 -13.14
N ARG A 88 -1.48 -16.32 -11.84
CA ARG A 88 -2.04 -15.16 -11.12
C ARG A 88 -1.08 -13.97 -11.16
N CYS A 89 -1.59 -12.75 -11.01
CA CYS A 89 -0.77 -11.56 -10.98
C CYS A 89 -0.54 -11.09 -9.52
N PRO A 90 0.67 -11.22 -8.95
CA PRO A 90 0.95 -10.85 -7.57
C PRO A 90 0.61 -9.38 -7.24
N ALA A 91 0.81 -8.46 -8.20
CA ALA A 91 0.49 -7.04 -7.99
C ALA A 91 -1.02 -6.79 -7.84
N THR A 92 -1.85 -7.53 -8.56
CA THR A 92 -3.32 -7.40 -8.46
C THR A 92 -3.82 -7.95 -7.14
N GLU A 93 -3.29 -9.10 -6.70
CA GLU A 93 -3.64 -9.70 -5.43
C GLU A 93 -3.23 -8.84 -4.24
N GLN A 94 -2.02 -8.29 -4.26
CA GLN A 94 -1.56 -7.39 -3.21
C GLN A 94 -2.42 -6.12 -3.12
N ARG A 95 -2.86 -5.58 -4.27
CA ARG A 95 -3.79 -4.43 -4.29
C ARG A 95 -5.17 -4.80 -3.75
N ALA A 96 -5.70 -5.95 -4.14
CA ALA A 96 -6.99 -6.43 -3.65
C ALA A 96 -6.97 -6.64 -2.13
N ALA A 97 -5.96 -7.35 -1.61
CA ALA A 97 -5.78 -7.55 -0.18
C ALA A 97 -5.64 -6.23 0.60
N LYS A 98 -4.91 -5.26 0.04
CA LYS A 98 -4.79 -3.93 0.65
C LYS A 98 -6.11 -3.17 0.66
N GLN A 99 -6.92 -3.28 -0.39
CA GLN A 99 -8.25 -2.65 -0.46
C GLN A 99 -9.22 -3.29 0.54
N GLU A 100 -9.21 -4.61 0.69
CA GLU A 100 -10.00 -5.31 1.70
C GLU A 100 -9.61 -4.89 3.12
N ALA A 101 -8.32 -4.89 3.44
CA ALA A 101 -7.83 -4.45 4.74
C ALA A 101 -8.23 -2.99 5.07
N VAL A 102 -8.26 -2.10 4.07
CA VAL A 102 -8.74 -0.73 4.25
C VAL A 102 -10.25 -0.71 4.50
N LYS A 103 -11.04 -1.48 3.76
CA LYS A 103 -12.50 -1.59 3.98
C LYS A 103 -12.80 -2.11 5.38
N ASP A 104 -12.14 -3.16 5.81
CA ASP A 104 -12.32 -3.73 7.15
C ASP A 104 -11.95 -2.74 8.25
N SER A 105 -10.88 -1.99 8.08
CA SER A 105 -10.48 -0.95 9.05
C SER A 105 -11.50 0.18 9.14
N VAL A 106 -12.10 0.59 8.02
CA VAL A 106 -13.17 1.59 7.99
C VAL A 106 -14.43 1.06 8.68
N VAL A 107 -14.82 -0.18 8.41
CA VAL A 107 -15.99 -0.81 9.07
C VAL A 107 -15.75 -0.95 10.57
N GLN A 108 -14.57 -1.39 11.01
CA GLN A 108 -14.25 -1.49 12.44
C GLN A 108 -14.20 -0.14 13.16
N SER A 109 -13.89 0.95 12.46
CA SER A 109 -13.90 2.30 13.04
C SER A 109 -15.28 2.92 13.15
N MET A 110 -16.28 2.37 12.45
CA MET A 110 -17.69 2.79 12.51
C MET A 110 -18.39 2.15 13.72
N THR A 111 -18.21 2.74 14.88
CA THR A 111 -19.03 2.37 16.05
C THR A 111 -20.46 2.90 15.89
N ILE A 112 -21.44 2.24 16.55
CA ILE A 112 -22.85 2.69 16.58
C ILE A 112 -22.93 4.16 17.04
N LYS A 113 -22.14 4.52 18.05
CA LYS A 113 -22.05 5.90 18.51
C LYS A 113 -21.64 6.86 17.39
N ARG A 114 -20.58 6.52 16.62
CA ARG A 114 -20.12 7.33 15.50
C ARG A 114 -21.17 7.45 14.39
N LEU A 115 -21.91 6.39 14.12
CA LEU A 115 -22.99 6.39 13.16
C LEU A 115 -24.12 7.33 13.60
N VAL A 116 -24.50 7.28 14.88
CA VAL A 116 -25.49 8.16 15.48
C VAL A 116 -25.04 9.61 15.41
N ASP A 117 -23.80 9.91 15.80
CA ASP A 117 -23.22 11.26 15.73
C ASP A 117 -23.26 11.81 14.29
N LEU A 118 -22.85 11.02 13.31
CA LEU A 118 -22.93 11.40 11.89
C LEU A 118 -24.36 11.65 11.43
N TYR A 119 -25.30 10.80 11.83
CA TYR A 119 -26.70 10.99 11.49
C TYR A 119 -27.26 12.28 12.09
N LEU A 120 -26.91 12.61 13.33
CA LEU A 120 -27.33 13.84 13.98
C LEU A 120 -26.75 15.06 13.25
N GLU A 121 -25.45 15.05 12.96
CA GLU A 121 -24.74 16.15 12.28
C GLU A 121 -25.22 16.36 10.83
N GLU A 122 -25.43 15.25 10.08
CA GLU A 122 -25.74 15.33 8.66
C GLU A 122 -27.23 15.55 8.35
N TYR A 123 -28.13 15.05 9.18
CA TYR A 123 -29.56 15.04 8.87
C TYR A 123 -30.41 15.81 9.90
N ILE A 124 -30.07 15.80 11.15
CA ILE A 124 -30.93 16.34 12.20
C ILE A 124 -30.60 17.79 12.51
N GLU A 125 -29.31 18.13 12.59
CA GLU A 125 -28.84 19.45 13.00
C GLU A 125 -28.63 20.42 11.80
N ASP A 126 -28.74 21.72 12.09
CA ASP A 126 -28.40 22.74 11.09
C ASP A 126 -26.88 22.75 10.86
N ARG A 127 -26.47 22.74 9.60
CA ARG A 127 -25.04 22.75 9.22
C ARG A 127 -24.69 23.90 8.28
N ARG A 128 -23.45 24.33 8.29
CA ARG A 128 -22.93 25.31 7.35
C ARG A 128 -22.03 24.61 6.31
N VAL A 129 -22.39 24.76 5.04
CA VAL A 129 -21.58 24.28 3.91
C VAL A 129 -21.32 25.50 3.01
N ASP A 130 -20.06 25.79 2.74
CA ASP A 130 -19.62 26.94 1.93
C ASP A 130 -20.24 28.29 2.35
N GLY A 131 -20.34 28.50 3.67
CA GLY A 131 -20.92 29.73 4.25
C GLY A 131 -22.45 29.79 4.22
N LYS A 132 -23.14 28.88 3.57
CA LYS A 132 -24.60 28.75 3.54
C LYS A 132 -25.11 27.88 4.69
N LEU A 133 -26.14 28.33 5.38
CA LEU A 133 -26.85 27.57 6.40
C LEU A 133 -27.80 26.58 5.71
N ILE A 134 -27.57 25.28 5.90
CA ILE A 134 -28.47 24.20 5.46
C ILE A 134 -29.26 23.78 6.70
N PRO A 135 -30.60 23.97 6.74
CA PRO A 135 -31.39 23.57 7.88
C PRO A 135 -31.47 22.05 8.00
N GLY A 136 -31.35 21.55 9.23
CA GLY A 136 -31.55 20.13 9.52
C GLY A 136 -33.00 19.73 9.40
N ALA A 137 -33.26 18.40 9.44
CA ALA A 137 -34.59 17.82 9.30
C ALA A 137 -35.54 18.20 10.47
N ARG A 138 -35.02 18.70 11.59
CA ARG A 138 -35.82 19.10 12.76
C ARG A 138 -35.50 20.50 13.23
N LYS A 139 -36.51 21.19 13.80
CA LYS A 139 -36.33 22.47 14.46
C LYS A 139 -35.42 22.34 15.69
N LYS A 140 -34.72 23.41 16.08
CA LYS A 140 -33.73 23.41 17.18
C LYS A 140 -34.18 22.72 18.47
N LYS A 141 -35.44 22.88 18.90
CA LYS A 141 -35.99 22.18 20.07
C LYS A 141 -36.04 20.67 19.89
N GLY A 142 -36.40 20.18 18.70
CA GLY A 142 -36.41 18.73 18.38
C GLY A 142 -35.02 18.16 18.17
N GLN A 143 -34.04 18.94 17.73
CA GLN A 143 -32.64 18.53 17.58
C GLN A 143 -32.03 18.20 18.95
N SER A 144 -32.23 19.05 19.95
CA SER A 144 -31.72 18.80 21.31
C SER A 144 -32.38 17.62 22.01
N GLU A 145 -33.66 17.38 21.72
CA GLU A 145 -34.39 16.24 22.28
C GLU A 145 -33.93 14.90 21.70
N VAL A 146 -33.68 14.80 20.40
CA VAL A 146 -33.13 13.61 19.76
C VAL A 146 -31.73 13.30 20.30
N ARG A 147 -30.87 14.31 20.46
CA ARG A 147 -29.50 14.13 21.00
C ARG A 147 -29.51 13.64 22.46
N ARG A 148 -30.56 13.94 23.24
CA ARG A 148 -30.70 13.48 24.62
C ARG A 148 -31.26 12.06 24.73
N THR A 149 -31.95 11.60 23.69
CA THR A 149 -32.65 10.30 23.69
C THR A 149 -31.82 9.17 23.05
N LEU A 150 -30.83 9.49 22.23
CA LEU A 150 -29.88 8.57 21.59
C LEU A 150 -28.55 8.53 22.34
#